data_4d832ead5ebdc102bb9ab0428fa3eff3
#
_entry.id   4d832ead5ebdc102bb9ab0428fa3eff3
#
_cell.length_a   1.000
_cell.length_b   1.000
_cell.length_c   1.000
_cell.angle_alpha   90.00
_cell.angle_beta   90.00
_cell.angle_gamma   90.00
#
_symmetry.space_group_name_H-M   'P 1'
#
loop_
_entity.id
_entity.type
_entity.pdbx_description
1 polymer ?
#
loop_
_entity_poly.entity_id
_entity_poly.type
_entity_poly.pdbx_seq_one_letter_code
_entity_poly.pdbx_strand_id
1 'polypeptide(L)'
;MPSKLSNAVSLTSFVYAGRRVLLPATVQGKPTLLFFDTGSSMFELLTDKKSSEAMAVPGAIALQRKMKSWDRYLLANSLPTTDSLEINGQKIRMHYTTYIEGSSGAEAAQMQKMGIGGMTGNKLFLQYKLVLDTKNKKFGLVSRSK
;
A
#
# COMPACT_ATOMS: atom_id res chain seq x y z
N MET A 1 -20.06 1.03 -20.97
CA MET A 1 -19.87 2.29 -21.67
C MET A 1 -18.67 3.02 -21.11
N PRO A 2 -17.66 3.23 -21.96
CA PRO A 2 -16.47 3.95 -21.48
C PRO A 2 -16.77 5.35 -20.97
N SER A 3 -17.68 6.06 -21.64
CA SER A 3 -17.97 7.41 -21.21
C SER A 3 -18.64 7.47 -19.82
N LYS A 4 -19.49 6.51 -19.53
CA LYS A 4 -20.09 6.44 -18.20
C LYS A 4 -19.08 6.13 -17.13
N LEU A 5 -18.16 5.20 -17.43
CA LEU A 5 -17.14 4.84 -16.48
C LEU A 5 -16.21 6.00 -16.20
N SER A 6 -15.78 6.70 -17.24
CA SER A 6 -14.87 7.83 -17.07
C SER A 6 -15.53 9.00 -16.34
N ASN A 7 -16.84 9.14 -16.44
CA ASN A 7 -17.54 10.17 -15.70
C ASN A 7 -17.73 9.80 -14.23
N ALA A 8 -17.82 8.51 -13.93
CA ALA A 8 -18.04 8.02 -12.57
C ALA A 8 -16.75 7.81 -11.80
N VAL A 9 -15.64 7.68 -12.48
CA VAL A 9 -14.36 7.34 -11.86
C VAL A 9 -13.37 8.48 -12.06
N SER A 10 -12.90 9.02 -10.96
CA SER A 10 -11.82 9.99 -10.99
C SER A 10 -10.50 9.25 -11.18
N LEU A 11 -9.73 9.64 -12.20
CA LEU A 11 -8.48 8.95 -12.52
C LEU A 11 -7.29 9.78 -12.07
N THR A 12 -6.33 9.11 -11.48
CA THR A 12 -5.09 9.70 -11.00
C THR A 12 -3.93 9.05 -11.74
N SER A 13 -2.91 9.84 -12.06
CA SER A 13 -1.71 9.30 -12.71
C SER A 13 -0.94 8.42 -11.75
N PHE A 14 -0.40 7.32 -12.27
CA PHE A 14 0.54 6.49 -11.54
C PHE A 14 1.86 6.44 -12.27
N VAL A 15 2.87 5.87 -11.63
CA VAL A 15 4.23 5.85 -12.15
C VAL A 15 4.69 4.40 -12.28
N TYR A 16 5.44 4.11 -13.33
CA TYR A 16 6.14 2.84 -13.42
C TYR A 16 7.56 2.98 -12.91
N ALA A 17 7.99 2.02 -12.10
CA ALA A 17 9.37 1.88 -11.71
C ALA A 17 9.80 0.49 -12.18
N GLY A 18 10.45 0.44 -13.34
CA GLY A 18 10.69 -0.81 -14.01
C GLY A 18 9.38 -1.43 -14.45
N ARG A 19 9.05 -2.59 -13.93
CA ARG A 19 7.78 -3.26 -14.25
C ARG A 19 6.75 -3.12 -13.14
N ARG A 20 7.05 -2.32 -12.13
CA ARG A 20 6.17 -2.18 -10.98
C ARG A 20 5.39 -0.88 -11.06
N VAL A 21 4.15 -0.96 -10.59
CA VAL A 21 3.26 0.19 -10.53
C VAL A 21 3.46 0.89 -9.19
N LEU A 22 3.65 2.20 -9.25
CA LEU A 22 3.72 3.04 -8.05
C LEU A 22 2.47 3.91 -8.00
N LEU A 23 1.72 3.78 -6.92
CA LEU A 23 0.49 4.54 -6.73
C LEU A 23 0.76 5.72 -5.80
N PRO A 24 0.44 6.95 -6.24
CA PRO A 24 0.49 8.08 -5.32
C PRO A 24 -0.52 7.91 -4.20
N ALA A 25 -0.08 8.19 -2.99
CA ALA A 25 -0.92 8.04 -1.81
C ALA A 25 -0.52 9.08 -0.78
N THR A 26 -1.38 9.28 0.20
CA THR A 26 -1.08 10.11 1.35
C THR A 26 -1.16 9.24 2.60
N VAL A 27 -0.06 9.18 3.33
CA VAL A 27 0.04 8.39 4.56
C VAL A 27 0.39 9.35 5.69
N GLN A 28 -0.44 9.40 6.72
CA GLN A 28 -0.24 10.31 7.85
C GLN A 28 -0.08 11.76 7.39
N GLY A 29 -0.87 12.15 6.41
CA GLY A 29 -0.85 13.52 5.88
C GLY A 29 0.32 13.84 4.97
N LYS A 30 1.16 12.87 4.65
CA LYS A 30 2.33 13.08 3.80
C LYS A 30 2.19 12.35 2.48
N PRO A 31 2.44 13.03 1.36
CA PRO A 31 2.39 12.36 0.06
C PRO A 31 3.54 11.38 -0.08
N THR A 32 3.25 10.24 -0.68
CA THR A 32 4.25 9.20 -0.92
C THR A 32 3.85 8.37 -2.13
N LEU A 33 4.71 7.44 -2.49
CA LEU A 33 4.43 6.45 -3.53
C LEU A 33 4.44 5.07 -2.88
N LEU A 34 3.49 4.22 -3.28
CA LEU A 34 3.41 2.86 -2.78
C LEU A 34 3.53 1.89 -3.94
N PHE A 35 4.40 0.89 -3.81
CA PHE A 35 4.41 -0.22 -4.75
C PHE A 35 3.07 -0.94 -4.66
N PHE A 36 2.47 -1.22 -5.80
CA PHE A 36 1.27 -2.03 -5.85
C PHE A 36 1.63 -3.41 -6.40
N ASP A 37 1.43 -4.44 -5.58
CA ASP A 37 1.76 -5.81 -5.93
C ASP A 37 0.48 -6.64 -5.86
N THR A 38 -0.03 -7.04 -7.03
CA THR A 38 -1.27 -7.83 -7.09
C THR A 38 -1.11 -9.22 -6.50
N GLY A 39 0.13 -9.72 -6.44
CA GLY A 39 0.41 -11.00 -5.80
C GLY A 39 0.42 -10.92 -4.29
N SER A 40 0.46 -9.73 -3.72
CA SER A 40 0.48 -9.55 -2.28
C SER A 40 -0.94 -9.35 -1.77
N SER A 41 -1.44 -10.35 -1.06
CA SER A 41 -2.78 -10.27 -0.46
C SER A 41 -2.71 -10.37 1.06
N MET A 42 -1.50 -10.34 1.61
CA MET A 42 -1.30 -10.52 3.05
C MET A 42 -1.33 -9.21 3.83
N PHE A 43 -1.00 -8.11 3.18
CA PHE A 43 -0.80 -6.85 3.88
C PHE A 43 -1.64 -5.73 3.28
N GLU A 44 -2.21 -4.90 4.13
CA GLU A 44 -2.86 -3.67 3.66
C GLU A 44 -1.80 -2.62 3.36
N LEU A 45 -0.83 -2.47 4.26
CA LEU A 45 0.31 -1.58 4.05
C LEU A 45 1.53 -2.21 4.67
N LEU A 46 2.55 -2.40 3.85
CA LEU A 46 3.86 -2.84 4.31
C LEU A 46 4.78 -1.63 4.24
N THR A 47 5.29 -1.19 5.39
CA THR A 47 6.11 0.00 5.46
C THR A 47 7.24 -0.21 6.47
N ASP A 48 7.95 0.85 6.85
CA ASP A 48 9.03 0.72 7.80
C ASP A 48 8.51 0.63 9.25
N LYS A 49 9.38 0.22 10.15
CA LYS A 49 9.01 0.02 11.55
C LYS A 49 8.53 1.31 12.20
N LYS A 50 9.23 2.39 11.96
CA LYS A 50 8.91 3.68 12.58
C LYS A 50 7.52 4.15 12.16
N SER A 51 7.22 4.05 10.88
CA SER A 51 5.91 4.46 10.37
C SER A 51 4.80 3.56 10.90
N SER A 52 5.05 2.25 10.92
CA SER A 52 4.06 1.31 11.45
C SER A 52 3.75 1.58 12.92
N GLU A 53 4.79 1.81 13.71
CA GLU A 53 4.60 2.10 15.12
C GLU A 53 3.88 3.42 15.35
N ALA A 54 4.13 4.40 14.50
CA ALA A 54 3.45 5.70 14.60
C ALA A 54 1.96 5.59 14.31
N MET A 55 1.57 4.63 13.46
CA MET A 55 0.18 4.43 13.12
C MET A 55 -0.54 3.44 14.02
N ALA A 56 0.20 2.68 14.82
CA ALA A 56 -0.39 1.65 15.69
C ALA A 56 -1.25 2.26 16.77
N VAL A 57 -2.32 1.56 17.14
CA VAL A 57 -3.13 2.00 18.27
C VAL A 57 -2.30 1.89 19.56
N PRO A 58 -2.56 2.77 20.57
CA PRO A 58 -1.79 2.71 21.80
C PRO A 58 -1.91 1.35 22.49
N GLY A 59 -0.77 0.82 22.94
CA GLY A 59 -0.75 -0.47 23.59
C GLY A 59 -0.85 -1.66 22.66
N ALA A 60 -0.73 -1.44 21.35
CA ALA A 60 -0.87 -2.51 20.37
C ALA A 60 0.24 -3.54 20.54
N ILE A 61 -0.13 -4.81 20.37
CA ILE A 61 0.82 -5.91 20.36
C ILE A 61 0.92 -6.43 18.94
N ALA A 62 2.13 -6.55 18.44
CA ALA A 62 2.35 -7.00 17.07
C ALA A 62 1.97 -8.47 16.92
N LEU A 63 1.24 -8.77 15.84
CA LEU A 63 1.05 -10.15 15.41
C LEU A 63 2.22 -10.50 14.52
N GLN A 64 2.98 -11.50 14.94
CA GLN A 64 4.20 -11.88 14.25
C GLN A 64 3.97 -13.11 13.39
N ARG A 65 4.47 -13.07 12.17
CA ARG A 65 4.39 -14.18 11.24
C ARG A 65 5.74 -14.38 10.59
N LYS A 66 6.24 -15.62 10.69
CA LYS A 66 7.49 -15.98 10.02
C LYS A 66 7.24 -16.18 8.54
N MET A 67 8.06 -15.56 7.73
CA MET A 67 7.96 -15.68 6.27
C MET A 67 9.28 -16.17 5.74
N LYS A 68 9.21 -17.02 4.72
CA LYS A 68 10.43 -17.48 4.04
C LYS A 68 10.60 -16.70 2.76
N SER A 69 11.77 -16.11 2.58
CA SER A 69 12.12 -15.39 1.37
C SER A 69 13.49 -15.94 0.92
N TRP A 70 13.48 -16.68 -0.21
CA TRP A 70 14.66 -17.36 -0.71
C TRP A 70 15.19 -18.33 0.33
N ASP A 71 16.42 -18.13 0.81
CA ASP A 71 17.03 -18.99 1.82
C ASP A 71 17.03 -18.36 3.21
N ARG A 72 16.27 -17.27 3.39
CA ARG A 72 16.21 -16.56 4.66
C ARG A 72 14.79 -16.53 5.20
N TYR A 73 14.70 -16.42 6.52
CA TYR A 73 13.45 -16.20 7.18
C TYR A 73 13.33 -14.74 7.57
N LEU A 74 12.16 -14.18 7.32
CA LEU A 74 11.82 -12.82 7.70
C LEU A 74 10.67 -12.87 8.70
N LEU A 75 10.58 -11.85 9.51
CA LEU A 75 9.51 -11.75 10.49
C LEU A 75 8.62 -10.57 10.14
N ALA A 76 7.37 -10.87 9.83
CA ALA A 76 6.37 -9.83 9.54
C ALA A 76 5.66 -9.48 10.83
N ASN A 77 5.68 -8.19 11.18
CA ASN A 77 5.05 -7.67 12.40
C ASN A 77 3.88 -6.80 12.01
N SER A 78 2.66 -7.24 12.31
CA SER A 78 1.44 -6.51 11.98
C SER A 78 0.87 -5.87 13.23
N LEU A 79 0.68 -4.57 13.17
CA LEU A 79 0.17 -3.78 14.28
C LEU A 79 -1.23 -3.28 13.96
N PRO A 80 -2.19 -3.45 14.87
CA PRO A 80 -3.53 -2.88 14.67
C PRO A 80 -3.45 -1.37 14.54
N THR A 81 -4.23 -0.83 13.62
CA THR A 81 -4.27 0.61 13.39
C THR A 81 -5.69 1.04 13.09
N THR A 82 -5.99 2.31 13.38
CA THR A 82 -7.25 2.92 12.96
C THR A 82 -7.01 3.99 11.92
N ASP A 83 -5.78 4.14 11.46
CA ASP A 83 -5.44 5.11 10.44
C ASP A 83 -5.99 4.72 9.09
N SER A 84 -6.06 5.71 8.21
CA SER A 84 -6.49 5.53 6.83
C SER A 84 -5.41 6.04 5.90
N LEU A 85 -5.42 5.50 4.69
CA LEU A 85 -4.63 6.03 3.58
C LEU A 85 -5.55 6.82 2.67
N GLU A 86 -4.99 7.82 2.00
CA GLU A 86 -5.71 8.49 0.92
C GLU A 86 -5.09 8.09 -0.40
N ILE A 87 -5.90 7.51 -1.27
CA ILE A 87 -5.49 7.11 -2.62
C ILE A 87 -6.61 7.51 -3.56
N ASN A 88 -6.26 8.20 -4.64
CA ASN A 88 -7.25 8.61 -5.65
C ASN A 88 -8.38 9.44 -5.04
N GLY A 89 -8.03 10.29 -4.07
CA GLY A 89 -9.03 11.14 -3.43
C GLY A 89 -9.95 10.42 -2.46
N GLN A 90 -9.71 9.15 -2.22
CA GLN A 90 -10.55 8.37 -1.32
C GLN A 90 -9.78 7.97 -0.08
N LYS A 91 -10.46 8.02 1.06
CA LYS A 91 -9.87 7.62 2.33
C LYS A 91 -10.19 6.15 2.56
N ILE A 92 -9.15 5.33 2.62
CA ILE A 92 -9.29 3.89 2.78
C ILE A 92 -8.83 3.53 4.18
N ARG A 93 -9.73 2.98 4.98
CA ARG A 93 -9.40 2.60 6.34
C ARG A 93 -8.56 1.34 6.35
N MET A 94 -7.49 1.36 7.16
CA MET A 94 -6.66 0.18 7.40
C MET A 94 -7.02 -0.46 8.73
N HIS A 95 -6.76 -1.76 8.81
CA HIS A 95 -6.91 -2.52 10.06
C HIS A 95 -5.57 -2.86 10.66
N TYR A 96 -4.57 -3.06 9.82
CA TYR A 96 -3.21 -3.41 10.24
C TYR A 96 -2.20 -2.71 9.36
N THR A 97 -1.10 -2.30 9.98
CA THR A 97 0.08 -1.87 9.26
C THR A 97 1.21 -2.82 9.63
N THR A 98 2.09 -3.11 8.67
CA THR A 98 3.06 -4.19 8.83
C THR A 98 4.46 -3.70 8.51
N TYR A 99 5.45 -4.19 9.26
CA TYR A 99 6.85 -4.01 8.91
C TYR A 99 7.58 -5.34 9.00
N ILE A 100 8.67 -5.45 8.24
CA ILE A 100 9.44 -6.69 8.12
C ILE A 100 10.76 -6.55 8.84
N GLU A 101 11.09 -7.53 9.68
CA GLU A 101 12.39 -7.64 10.31
C GLU A 101 13.21 -8.70 9.58
N GLY A 102 14.51 -8.49 9.49
CA GLY A 102 15.42 -9.41 8.84
C GLY A 102 15.79 -9.04 7.42
N SER A 103 15.19 -7.98 6.88
CA SER A 103 15.52 -7.52 5.54
C SER A 103 16.74 -6.61 5.58
N SER A 104 17.33 -6.43 4.38
CA SER A 104 18.49 -5.56 4.24
C SER A 104 18.11 -4.10 4.38
N GLY A 105 18.89 -3.35 5.17
CA GLY A 105 18.67 -1.90 5.28
C GLY A 105 18.94 -1.16 3.99
N ALA A 106 19.70 -1.74 3.09
CA ALA A 106 20.02 -1.10 1.82
C ALA A 106 18.77 -0.94 0.94
N GLU A 107 17.88 -1.94 0.94
CA GLU A 107 16.65 -1.84 0.16
C GLU A 107 15.74 -0.73 0.69
N ALA A 108 15.61 -0.64 2.01
CA ALA A 108 14.79 0.41 2.61
C ALA A 108 15.34 1.79 2.29
N ALA A 109 16.66 1.96 2.36
CA ALA A 109 17.29 3.24 2.06
C ALA A 109 17.07 3.62 0.60
N GLN A 110 17.15 2.66 -0.31
CA GLN A 110 16.94 2.93 -1.72
C GLN A 110 15.49 3.35 -1.99
N MET A 111 14.54 2.67 -1.36
CA MET A 111 13.14 3.05 -1.50
C MET A 111 12.87 4.46 -1.01
N GLN A 112 13.48 4.85 0.11
CA GLN A 112 13.31 6.19 0.62
C GLN A 112 13.84 7.25 -0.34
N LYS A 113 14.98 6.97 -0.98
CA LYS A 113 15.52 7.89 -1.98
C LYS A 113 14.59 8.10 -3.15
N MET A 114 13.82 7.09 -3.50
CA MET A 114 12.87 7.15 -4.61
C MET A 114 11.52 7.72 -4.19
N GLY A 115 11.35 8.08 -2.92
CA GLY A 115 10.08 8.59 -2.43
C GLY A 115 9.03 7.52 -2.22
N ILE A 116 9.46 6.27 -2.07
CA ILE A 116 8.56 5.14 -1.91
C ILE A 116 8.37 4.87 -0.42
N GLY A 117 7.14 5.03 0.06
CA GLY A 117 6.84 4.87 1.47
C GLY A 117 6.45 3.48 1.90
N GLY A 118 6.28 2.56 0.95
CA GLY A 118 5.90 1.21 1.30
C GLY A 118 5.31 0.45 0.13
N MET A 119 4.59 -0.62 0.46
CA MET A 119 4.00 -1.51 -0.51
C MET A 119 2.57 -1.83 -0.09
N THR A 120 1.69 -1.94 -1.07
CA THR A 120 0.33 -2.38 -0.83
C THR A 120 -0.06 -3.42 -1.87
N GLY A 121 -1.21 -4.02 -1.68
CA GLY A 121 -1.68 -5.05 -2.59
C GLY A 121 -3.19 -5.13 -2.56
N ASN A 122 -3.72 -6.25 -3.04
CA ASN A 122 -5.17 -6.40 -3.18
C ASN A 122 -5.93 -6.31 -1.86
N LYS A 123 -5.27 -6.64 -0.75
CA LYS A 123 -5.96 -6.64 0.54
C LYS A 123 -6.48 -5.26 0.91
N LEU A 124 -5.74 -4.20 0.56
CA LEU A 124 -6.17 -2.83 0.86
C LEU A 124 -7.44 -2.47 0.09
N PHE A 125 -7.64 -3.06 -1.08
CA PHE A 125 -8.72 -2.66 -1.98
C PHE A 125 -9.89 -3.64 -2.01
N LEU A 126 -10.08 -4.43 -0.95
CA LEU A 126 -11.15 -5.41 -0.92
C LEU A 126 -12.54 -4.78 -1.03
N GLN A 127 -12.68 -3.55 -0.55
CA GLN A 127 -13.95 -2.81 -0.61
C GLN A 127 -14.05 -1.95 -1.87
N TYR A 128 -13.09 -2.08 -2.77
CA TYR A 128 -13.02 -1.23 -3.96
C TYR A 128 -12.74 -2.07 -5.18
N LYS A 129 -13.13 -1.54 -6.33
CA LYS A 129 -12.70 -2.06 -7.61
C LYS A 129 -11.60 -1.15 -8.13
N LEU A 130 -10.45 -1.71 -8.36
CA LEU A 130 -9.30 -0.96 -8.88
C LEU A 130 -9.35 -0.97 -10.39
N VAL A 131 -9.35 0.21 -10.99
CA VAL A 131 -9.34 0.38 -12.43
C VAL A 131 -7.94 0.86 -12.81
N LEU A 132 -7.27 0.09 -13.68
CA LEU A 132 -5.94 0.45 -14.15
C LEU A 132 -5.98 0.67 -15.65
N ASP A 133 -5.59 1.87 -16.08
CA ASP A 133 -5.39 2.18 -17.49
C ASP A 133 -3.89 2.24 -17.71
N THR A 134 -3.31 1.11 -18.09
CA THR A 134 -1.87 1.01 -18.22
C THR A 134 -1.34 1.80 -19.43
N LYS A 135 -2.18 1.98 -20.44
CA LYS A 135 -1.77 2.74 -21.62
C LYS A 135 -1.54 4.20 -21.29
N ASN A 136 -2.40 4.79 -20.49
CA ASN A 136 -2.31 6.20 -20.14
C ASN A 136 -1.73 6.42 -18.76
N LYS A 137 -1.35 5.35 -18.08
CA LYS A 137 -0.75 5.38 -16.74
C LYS A 137 -1.67 6.08 -15.74
N LYS A 138 -2.93 5.67 -15.73
CA LYS A 138 -3.94 6.22 -14.83
C LYS A 138 -4.63 5.12 -14.07
N PHE A 139 -5.09 5.45 -12.87
CA PHE A 139 -5.84 4.48 -12.08
C PHE A 139 -6.97 5.19 -11.35
N GLY A 140 -7.95 4.40 -10.95
CA GLY A 140 -9.04 4.90 -10.16
C GLY A 140 -9.61 3.82 -9.25
N LEU A 141 -10.36 4.24 -8.25
CA LEU A 141 -11.01 3.34 -7.31
C LEU A 141 -12.52 3.58 -7.36
N VAL A 142 -13.25 2.48 -7.47
CA VAL A 142 -14.71 2.50 -7.43
C VAL A 142 -15.14 1.71 -6.20
N SER A 143 -15.94 2.33 -5.35
CA SER A 143 -16.43 1.65 -4.15
C SER A 143 -17.33 0.50 -4.55
N ARG A 144 -17.14 -0.65 -3.93
CA ARG A 144 -18.04 -1.81 -4.10
C ARG A 144 -19.19 -1.65 -3.13
N SER A 145 -20.09 -0.79 -3.45
CA SER A 145 -21.20 -0.60 -2.55
C SER A 145 -22.08 -1.81 -2.59
N LYS A 146 -22.46 -2.13 -1.51
CA LYS A 146 -23.31 -3.13 -1.33
C LYS A 146 -24.57 -2.96 -1.73
#